data_c773a3ac1e267fa16b1407737900f99f
#
_entry.id   c773a3ac1e267fa16b1407737900f99f
#
_cell.length_a   1.000
_cell.length_b   1.000
_cell.length_c   1.000
_cell.angle_alpha   90.00
_cell.angle_beta   90.00
_cell.angle_gamma   90.00
#
_symmetry.space_group_name_H-M   'P 1'
#
loop_
_entity.id
_entity.type
_entity.pdbx_description
1 polymer ?
#
loop_
_entity_poly.entity_id
_entity_poly.type
_entity_poly.pdbx_seq_one_letter_code
_entity_poly.pdbx_strand_id
1 'polypeptide(L)'
;MKNIFVSFAIEDKFARDHLVYQAQQAKVPFSFSDMSARQPWDSSWKTRCRERIKQCDGVIALLSPRTRLADGAKWEMQCAVDEGIPIIGVHIHKDNKGQIPSELEGKRVIEWTWDGIKRFIDGL
;
A
#
# COMPACT_ATOMS: atom_id res chain seq x y z
N MET A 1 17.51 -6.42 -2.72
CA MET A 1 16.11 -6.77 -2.36
C MET A 1 15.27 -5.50 -2.40
N LYS A 2 14.12 -5.55 -3.05
CA LYS A 2 13.24 -4.39 -3.12
C LYS A 2 12.42 -4.25 -1.85
N ASN A 3 12.25 -3.01 -1.40
CA ASN A 3 11.47 -2.68 -0.22
C ASN A 3 10.14 -2.07 -0.65
N ILE A 4 9.05 -2.66 -0.19
CA ILE A 4 7.69 -2.25 -0.57
C ILE A 4 6.95 -1.77 0.67
N PHE A 5 6.41 -0.57 0.62
CA PHE A 5 5.53 -0.08 1.66
C PHE A 5 4.09 -0.46 1.32
N VAL A 6 3.36 -1.01 2.29
CA VAL A 6 1.97 -1.42 2.09
C VAL A 6 1.06 -0.48 2.86
N SER A 7 0.20 0.23 2.15
CA SER A 7 -0.76 1.16 2.74
C SER A 7 -2.16 0.55 2.71
N PHE A 8 -2.87 0.57 3.83
CA PHE A 8 -4.20 -0.04 3.95
C PHE A 8 -4.96 0.54 5.14
N ALA A 9 -6.30 0.48 5.09
CA ALA A 9 -7.12 0.77 6.27
C ALA A 9 -6.86 -0.31 7.31
N ILE A 10 -6.81 0.07 8.59
CA ILE A 10 -6.45 -0.88 9.64
C ILE A 10 -7.40 -2.08 9.70
N GLU A 11 -8.65 -1.89 9.33
CA GLU A 11 -9.65 -2.96 9.28
C GLU A 11 -9.33 -3.99 8.19
N ASP A 12 -8.45 -3.64 7.25
CA ASP A 12 -8.07 -4.50 6.13
C ASP A 12 -6.72 -5.20 6.37
N LYS A 13 -6.28 -5.30 7.60
CA LYS A 13 -5.00 -5.93 7.95
C LYS A 13 -4.89 -7.36 7.42
N PHE A 14 -6.02 -8.09 7.35
CA PHE A 14 -6.02 -9.44 6.80
C PHE A 14 -5.50 -9.48 5.36
N ALA A 15 -5.78 -8.44 4.57
CA ALA A 15 -5.31 -8.37 3.19
C ALA A 15 -3.81 -8.16 3.13
N ARG A 16 -3.26 -7.32 4.01
CA ARG A 16 -1.80 -7.17 4.12
C ARG A 16 -1.15 -8.50 4.47
N ASP A 17 -1.71 -9.23 5.43
CA ASP A 17 -1.19 -10.54 5.84
C ASP A 17 -1.24 -11.54 4.68
N HIS A 18 -2.29 -11.51 3.89
CA HIS A 18 -2.42 -12.38 2.71
C HIS A 18 -1.38 -12.05 1.64
N LEU A 19 -1.11 -10.77 1.41
CA LEU A 19 -0.08 -10.33 0.46
C LEU A 19 1.29 -10.84 0.87
N VAL A 20 1.64 -10.70 2.15
CA VAL A 20 2.92 -11.18 2.68
C VAL A 20 3.02 -12.71 2.53
N TYR A 21 1.93 -13.42 2.83
CA TYR A 21 1.87 -14.86 2.67
C TYR A 21 2.12 -15.29 1.21
N GLN A 22 1.46 -14.63 0.26
CA GLN A 22 1.66 -14.92 -1.17
C GLN A 22 3.11 -14.71 -1.59
N ALA A 23 3.74 -13.63 -1.12
CA ALA A 23 5.14 -13.35 -1.42
C ALA A 23 6.06 -14.43 -0.87
N GLN A 24 5.80 -14.92 0.34
CA GLN A 24 6.57 -15.98 0.97
C GLN A 24 6.41 -17.31 0.20
N GLN A 25 5.20 -17.65 -0.20
CA GLN A 25 4.94 -18.87 -0.96
C GLN A 25 5.58 -18.84 -2.34
N ALA A 26 5.62 -17.69 -2.97
CA ALA A 26 6.24 -17.51 -4.28
C ALA A 26 7.77 -17.43 -4.21
N LYS A 27 8.34 -17.39 -3.00
CA LYS A 27 9.79 -17.29 -2.76
C LYS A 27 10.43 -16.11 -3.49
N VAL A 28 9.72 -15.00 -3.58
CA VAL A 28 10.25 -13.78 -4.19
C VAL A 28 10.96 -12.93 -3.13
N PRO A 29 12.10 -12.32 -3.46
CA PRO A 29 12.92 -11.59 -2.50
C PRO A 29 12.39 -10.17 -2.29
N PHE A 30 11.23 -10.04 -1.68
CA PHE A 30 10.64 -8.76 -1.33
C PHE A 30 10.65 -8.55 0.17
N SER A 31 10.86 -7.30 0.57
CA SER A 31 10.67 -6.88 1.94
C SER A 31 9.45 -5.96 2.00
N PHE A 32 8.51 -6.26 2.88
CA PHE A 32 7.31 -5.43 3.08
C PHE A 32 7.41 -4.67 4.40
N SER A 33 7.03 -3.41 4.38
CA SER A 33 6.90 -2.63 5.60
C SER A 33 5.57 -1.87 5.59
N ASP A 34 5.09 -1.53 6.79
CA ASP A 34 3.86 -0.77 6.96
C ASP A 34 3.89 -0.05 8.32
N MET A 35 2.83 0.72 8.57
CA MET A 35 2.65 1.44 9.82
C MET A 35 1.37 1.00 10.52
N SER A 36 1.06 -0.30 10.49
CA SER A 36 -0.20 -0.84 10.99
C SER A 36 -0.43 -0.59 12.49
N ALA A 37 0.62 -0.41 13.27
CA ALA A 37 0.53 -0.16 14.72
C ALA A 37 0.56 1.33 15.06
N ARG A 38 0.25 2.19 14.11
CA ARG A 38 0.41 3.63 14.26
C ARG A 38 -0.49 4.25 15.32
N GLN A 39 0.02 5.30 15.93
CA GLN A 39 -0.74 6.23 16.73
C GLN A 39 -1.10 7.41 15.81
N PRO A 40 -2.30 7.46 15.27
CA PRO A 40 -2.61 8.27 14.10
C PRO A 40 -2.46 9.77 14.26
N TRP A 41 -2.47 10.29 15.47
CA TRP A 41 -2.48 11.73 15.68
C TRP A 41 -1.23 12.27 16.38
N ASP A 42 -0.22 11.44 16.45
CA ASP A 42 1.11 11.83 16.88
C ASP A 42 1.81 12.53 15.71
N SER A 43 2.23 13.78 15.87
CA SER A 43 2.93 14.54 14.82
C SER A 43 4.20 13.82 14.38
N SER A 44 4.88 13.14 15.28
CA SER A 44 6.09 12.39 14.95
C SER A 44 5.77 11.15 14.10
N TRP A 45 4.54 10.64 14.13
CA TRP A 45 4.11 9.53 13.28
C TRP A 45 4.27 9.88 11.79
N LYS A 46 3.81 11.07 11.39
CA LYS A 46 3.89 11.49 9.99
C LYS A 46 5.35 11.61 9.53
N THR A 47 6.20 12.15 10.35
CA THR A 47 7.63 12.26 10.02
C THR A 47 8.26 10.90 9.85
N ARG A 48 8.02 9.97 10.78
CA ARG A 48 8.57 8.61 10.70
C ARG A 48 8.03 7.87 9.49
N CYS A 49 6.74 8.02 9.21
CA CYS A 49 6.10 7.37 8.09
C CYS A 49 6.67 7.86 6.75
N ARG A 50 6.85 9.17 6.61
CA ARG A 50 7.46 9.75 5.41
C ARG A 50 8.87 9.22 5.19
N GLU A 51 9.68 9.18 6.24
CA GLU A 51 11.05 8.65 6.13
C GLU A 51 11.04 7.19 5.69
N ARG A 52 10.11 6.39 6.22
CA ARG A 52 10.00 4.99 5.83
C ARG A 52 9.59 4.83 4.37
N ILE A 53 8.61 5.62 3.92
CA ILE A 53 8.15 5.58 2.52
C ILE A 53 9.28 5.99 1.57
N LYS A 54 10.03 7.01 1.92
CA LYS A 54 11.16 7.48 1.09
C LYS A 54 12.25 6.42 0.92
N GLN A 55 12.37 5.49 1.86
CA GLN A 55 13.35 4.41 1.79
C GLN A 55 12.84 3.21 0.99
N CYS A 56 11.58 3.20 0.61
CA CYS A 56 10.99 2.11 -0.16
C CYS A 56 11.13 2.35 -1.65
N ASP A 57 11.17 1.25 -2.41
CA ASP A 57 11.23 1.29 -3.87
C ASP A 57 9.86 1.52 -4.50
N GLY A 58 8.80 1.14 -3.81
CA GLY A 58 7.44 1.33 -4.27
C GLY A 58 6.42 1.16 -3.16
N VAL A 59 5.18 1.54 -3.45
CA VAL A 59 4.06 1.44 -2.51
C VAL A 59 2.93 0.65 -3.15
N ILE A 60 2.36 -0.29 -2.39
CA ILE A 60 1.13 -0.98 -2.77
C ILE A 60 0.03 -0.49 -1.83
N ALA A 61 -1.00 0.13 -2.42
CA ALA A 61 -2.16 0.60 -1.68
C ALA A 61 -3.29 -0.42 -1.81
N LEU A 62 -3.64 -1.09 -0.71
CA LEU A 62 -4.73 -2.05 -0.68
C LEU A 62 -6.04 -1.31 -0.46
N LEU A 63 -6.98 -1.45 -1.40
CA LEU A 63 -8.20 -0.65 -1.46
C LEU A 63 -9.44 -1.47 -1.14
N SER A 64 -10.32 -0.91 -0.31
CA SER A 64 -11.63 -1.48 0.04
C SER A 64 -12.63 -0.35 0.23
N PRO A 65 -13.92 -0.65 0.48
CA PRO A 65 -14.88 0.40 0.85
C PRO A 65 -14.48 1.20 2.10
N ARG A 66 -13.61 0.66 2.95
CA ARG A 66 -13.14 1.34 4.18
C ARG A 66 -12.07 2.37 3.91
N THR A 67 -11.37 2.28 2.78
CA THR A 67 -10.23 3.15 2.47
C THR A 67 -10.61 4.62 2.46
N ARG A 68 -11.80 4.96 1.97
CA ARG A 68 -12.25 6.36 1.90
C ARG A 68 -12.31 7.05 3.26
N LEU A 69 -12.44 6.27 4.34
CA LEU A 69 -12.50 6.78 5.71
C LEU A 69 -11.17 6.61 6.47
N ALA A 70 -10.18 6.04 5.82
CA ALA A 70 -8.88 5.74 6.45
C ALA A 70 -7.90 6.89 6.20
N ASP A 71 -7.96 7.92 7.03
CA ASP A 71 -7.14 9.13 6.85
C ASP A 71 -5.65 8.82 6.84
N GLY A 72 -5.20 7.89 7.70
CA GLY A 72 -3.80 7.48 7.73
C GLY A 72 -3.35 6.84 6.42
N ALA A 73 -4.15 5.91 5.88
CA ALA A 73 -3.83 5.26 4.62
C ALA A 73 -3.80 6.27 3.46
N LYS A 74 -4.78 7.17 3.41
CA LYS A 74 -4.81 8.21 2.37
C LYS A 74 -3.62 9.16 2.47
N TRP A 75 -3.20 9.49 3.69
CA TRP A 75 -2.01 10.31 3.90
C TRP A 75 -0.76 9.60 3.37
N GLU A 76 -0.64 8.30 3.62
CA GLU A 76 0.48 7.50 3.11
C GLU A 76 0.52 7.49 1.58
N MET A 77 -0.64 7.35 0.94
CA MET A 77 -0.74 7.39 -0.53
C MET A 77 -0.29 8.74 -1.07
N GLN A 78 -0.79 9.84 -0.47
CA GLN A 78 -0.40 11.18 -0.90
C GLN A 78 1.09 11.41 -0.67
N CYS A 79 1.63 10.91 0.43
CA CYS A 79 3.06 11.01 0.72
C CYS A 79 3.89 10.34 -0.37
N ALA A 80 3.51 9.13 -0.79
CA ALA A 80 4.20 8.42 -1.86
C ALA A 80 4.19 9.24 -3.16
N VAL A 81 3.03 9.80 -3.51
CA VAL A 81 2.90 10.64 -4.71
C VAL A 81 3.80 11.88 -4.61
N ASP A 82 3.75 12.56 -3.46
CA ASP A 82 4.54 13.79 -3.24
C ASP A 82 6.04 13.51 -3.29
N GLU A 83 6.48 12.35 -2.81
CA GLU A 83 7.89 11.98 -2.80
C GLU A 83 8.34 11.31 -4.10
N GLY A 84 7.45 11.18 -5.07
CA GLY A 84 7.79 10.56 -6.36
C GLY A 84 8.05 9.06 -6.29
N ILE A 85 7.53 8.37 -5.27
CA ILE A 85 7.68 6.93 -5.13
C ILE A 85 6.60 6.24 -5.97
N PRO A 86 6.96 5.27 -6.82
CA PRO A 86 5.96 4.52 -7.61
C PRO A 86 4.90 3.89 -6.73
N ILE A 87 3.63 4.00 -7.12
CA ILE A 87 2.52 3.48 -6.34
C ILE A 87 1.49 2.81 -7.26
N ILE A 88 0.92 1.70 -6.79
CA ILE A 88 -0.18 1.00 -7.44
C ILE A 88 -1.29 0.75 -6.43
N GLY A 89 -2.54 0.94 -6.87
CA GLY A 89 -3.70 0.53 -6.07
C GLY A 89 -4.12 -0.88 -6.41
N VAL A 90 -4.51 -1.66 -5.42
CA VAL A 90 -4.98 -3.04 -5.59
C VAL A 90 -6.30 -3.20 -4.86
N HIS A 91 -7.36 -3.52 -5.60
CA HIS A 91 -8.66 -3.78 -4.99
C HIS A 91 -8.63 -5.11 -4.23
N ILE A 92 -8.97 -5.06 -2.94
CA ILE A 92 -8.99 -6.25 -2.09
C ILE A 92 -10.12 -7.20 -2.50
N HIS A 93 -11.31 -6.64 -2.77
CA HIS A 93 -12.51 -7.41 -3.05
C HIS A 93 -12.93 -7.24 -4.50
N LYS A 94 -13.22 -8.35 -5.17
CA LYS A 94 -13.67 -8.33 -6.55
C LYS A 94 -15.06 -7.69 -6.71
N ASP A 95 -15.95 -8.02 -5.80
CA ASP A 95 -17.38 -7.64 -5.92
C ASP A 95 -17.78 -6.45 -5.06
N ASN A 96 -16.85 -5.92 -4.27
CA ASN A 96 -17.10 -4.77 -3.40
C ASN A 96 -15.84 -3.92 -3.31
N LYS A 97 -15.49 -3.29 -4.41
CA LYS A 97 -14.20 -2.59 -4.55
C LYS A 97 -14.11 -1.30 -3.74
N GLY A 98 -15.23 -0.60 -3.62
CA GLY A 98 -15.22 0.71 -3.03
C GLY A 98 -14.72 1.78 -4.00
N GLN A 99 -14.71 3.01 -3.53
CA GLN A 99 -14.29 4.16 -4.32
C GLN A 99 -12.77 4.29 -4.32
N ILE A 100 -12.20 4.62 -5.48
CA ILE A 100 -10.77 4.88 -5.58
C ILE A 100 -10.49 6.25 -4.97
N PRO A 101 -9.56 6.36 -4.00
CA PRO A 101 -9.24 7.64 -3.38
C PRO A 101 -8.67 8.63 -4.39
N SER A 102 -8.99 9.91 -4.21
CA SER A 102 -8.46 10.98 -5.08
C SER A 102 -6.94 11.06 -5.05
N GLU A 103 -6.32 10.63 -3.96
CA GLU A 103 -4.86 10.57 -3.84
C GLU A 103 -4.22 9.68 -4.91
N LEU A 104 -4.98 8.74 -5.47
CA LEU A 104 -4.51 7.85 -6.53
C LEU A 104 -4.93 8.29 -7.92
N GLU A 105 -5.43 9.51 -8.08
CA GLU A 105 -5.81 10.02 -9.40
C GLU A 105 -4.63 9.95 -10.37
N GLY A 106 -4.87 9.38 -11.54
CA GLY A 106 -3.82 9.20 -12.55
C GLY A 106 -2.88 8.04 -12.27
N LYS A 107 -3.05 7.33 -11.17
CA LYS A 107 -2.23 6.17 -10.84
C LYS A 107 -2.92 4.89 -11.26
N ARG A 108 -2.11 3.85 -11.49
CA ARG A 108 -2.63 2.54 -11.90
C ARG A 108 -3.35 1.87 -10.72
N VAL A 109 -4.52 1.30 -11.00
CA VAL A 109 -5.27 0.52 -10.03
C VAL A 109 -5.67 -0.80 -10.70
N ILE A 110 -5.41 -1.91 -10.03
CA ILE A 110 -5.70 -3.25 -10.56
C ILE A 110 -6.58 -4.03 -9.58
N GLU A 111 -7.21 -5.08 -10.08
CA GLU A 111 -7.81 -6.10 -9.22
C GLU A 111 -6.69 -6.95 -8.62
N TRP A 112 -6.97 -7.64 -7.52
CA TRP A 112 -5.97 -8.48 -6.85
C TRP A 112 -5.63 -9.68 -7.73
N THR A 113 -4.43 -9.66 -8.32
CA THR A 113 -3.81 -10.83 -8.93
C THR A 113 -2.35 -10.82 -8.52
N TRP A 114 -1.82 -11.99 -8.17
CA TRP A 114 -0.41 -12.08 -7.82
C TRP A 114 0.47 -11.66 -8.99
N ASP A 115 0.11 -12.06 -10.21
CA ASP A 115 0.86 -11.66 -11.41
C ASP A 115 0.93 -10.15 -11.58
N GLY A 116 -0.19 -9.45 -11.39
CA GLY A 116 -0.21 -7.99 -11.50
C GLY A 116 0.63 -7.31 -10.44
N ILE A 117 0.54 -7.79 -9.21
CA ILE A 117 1.34 -7.28 -8.09
C ILE A 117 2.82 -7.53 -8.34
N LYS A 118 3.16 -8.75 -8.73
CA LYS A 118 4.55 -9.13 -9.02
C LYS A 118 5.14 -8.29 -10.14
N ARG A 119 4.39 -8.05 -11.22
CA ARG A 119 4.85 -7.21 -12.32
C ARG A 119 5.16 -5.79 -11.88
N PHE A 120 4.33 -5.22 -11.01
CA PHE A 120 4.59 -3.90 -10.46
C PHE A 120 5.93 -3.90 -9.70
N ILE A 121 6.15 -4.89 -8.85
CA ILE A 121 7.36 -4.96 -8.03
C ILE A 121 8.58 -5.19 -8.92
N ASP A 122 8.49 -6.09 -9.89
CA ASP A 122 9.59 -6.39 -10.81
C ASP A 122 9.99 -5.19 -11.66
N GLY A 123 9.06 -4.29 -11.92
CA GLY A 123 9.31 -3.08 -12.71
C GLY A 123 9.92 -1.92 -11.95
N LEU A 124 10.09 -2.05 -10.64
CA LEU A 124 10.64 -0.96 -9.81
C LEU A 124 12.15 -0.78 -10.00
#